data_49891e61ebb792b4349889a154cb2971
#
_entry.id   49891e61ebb792b4349889a154cb2971
#
_cell.length_a   1.000
_cell.length_b   1.000
_cell.length_c   1.000
_cell.angle_alpha   90.00
_cell.angle_beta   90.00
_cell.angle_gamma   90.00
#
_symmetry.space_group_name_H-M   'P 1'
#
loop_
_entity.id
_entity.type
_entity.pdbx_description
1 polymer ?
#
loop_
_entity_poly.entity_id
_entity_poly.type
_entity_poly.pdbx_seq_one_letter_code
_entity_poly.pdbx_strand_id
1 'polypeptide(L)'
;MAKPLIICRDLEIIYNKGKSNEFKALAGVNTDIYEGEYIILFGASGSGKSTLMYAIQGSLPPGNGTMLIRGDDIYAYPPEERVYFQRHVMGIIFQSFNLIGSLSVLDNVALPMIFCDADRTTRERRAQSLLDRFGVGMVSQKIPAMLSGGQQQRVSVSRSMVNDPKILLADEPTGNLDSVSTQQVMDKIDEINTFDKRTIIMVSHNAAHLSYAHRVYYLKDGKVVREVVNPQRKQIKPVKEGETIVTELEQLARLFPYDSVDTLRVKSLVNYLTQDYSYDQLSRLEKSIRYLINGKIHKDAFVKSLTASYEKGGIGIDAAVARKMSRVSIRMIEQADDIRRFRAQKDKDANAFFSQNQLAERLRTHLLQIYRLTLSKQQDKNMIDLIADRVTGVSSDALFNEMLMRGVTVGGLSLSESEADNVTRYFEKLIAQGVDVSYKS
;
A
#
# COMPACT_ATOMS: atom_id res chain seq x y z
N MET A 1 -9.34 18.94 -18.69
CA MET A 1 -9.11 17.57 -18.17
C MET A 1 -7.66 17.22 -18.39
N ALA A 2 -6.99 16.60 -17.44
CA ALA A 2 -5.61 16.15 -17.61
C ALA A 2 -5.57 15.09 -18.73
N LYS A 3 -4.60 15.21 -19.64
CA LYS A 3 -4.41 14.22 -20.71
C LYS A 3 -3.66 13.01 -20.13
N PRO A 4 -4.10 11.77 -20.39
CA PRO A 4 -3.35 10.60 -19.92
C PRO A 4 -1.94 10.55 -20.51
N LEU A 5 -0.98 10.14 -19.69
CA LEU A 5 0.40 9.91 -20.08
C LEU A 5 0.56 8.57 -20.83
N ILE A 6 -0.14 7.54 -20.31
CA ILE A 6 -0.16 6.20 -20.91
C ILE A 6 -1.61 5.80 -21.13
N ILE A 7 -1.90 5.28 -22.32
CA ILE A 7 -3.23 4.81 -22.74
C ILE A 7 -3.06 3.39 -23.26
N CYS A 8 -3.75 2.42 -22.65
CA CYS A 8 -3.88 1.07 -23.20
C CYS A 8 -5.34 0.84 -23.61
N ARG A 9 -5.57 0.29 -24.81
CA ARG A 9 -6.91 -0.07 -25.31
C ARG A 9 -6.87 -1.47 -25.90
N ASP A 10 -7.69 -2.35 -25.32
CA ASP A 10 -7.86 -3.75 -25.71
C ASP A 10 -6.53 -4.50 -25.88
N LEU A 11 -5.57 -4.21 -24.99
CA LEU A 11 -4.21 -4.70 -25.10
C LEU A 11 -4.15 -6.21 -24.85
N GLU A 12 -3.68 -6.96 -25.84
CA GLU A 12 -3.48 -8.40 -25.76
C GLU A 12 -2.03 -8.78 -25.97
N ILE A 13 -1.52 -9.69 -25.14
CA ILE A 13 -0.19 -10.28 -25.28
C ILE A 13 -0.30 -11.80 -25.16
N ILE A 14 0.23 -12.49 -26.17
CA ILE A 14 0.21 -13.94 -26.27
C ILE A 14 1.66 -14.43 -26.39
N TYR A 15 2.11 -15.20 -25.41
CA TYR A 15 3.38 -15.90 -25.47
C TYR A 15 3.27 -17.17 -26.30
N ASN A 16 4.32 -17.49 -27.03
CA ASN A 16 4.43 -18.72 -27.84
C ASN A 16 3.26 -18.90 -28.83
N LYS A 17 2.79 -17.82 -29.45
CA LYS A 17 1.66 -17.84 -30.40
C LYS A 17 1.84 -18.92 -31.48
N GLY A 18 0.82 -19.77 -31.63
CA GLY A 18 0.81 -20.88 -32.59
C GLY A 18 1.60 -22.12 -32.15
N LYS A 19 2.10 -22.18 -30.90
CA LYS A 19 2.78 -23.37 -30.35
C LYS A 19 1.88 -24.10 -29.36
N SER A 20 2.19 -25.35 -29.00
CA SER A 20 1.43 -26.16 -28.06
C SER A 20 1.37 -25.58 -26.63
N ASN A 21 2.31 -24.69 -26.29
CA ASN A 21 2.39 -23.96 -25.02
C ASN A 21 2.00 -22.48 -25.19
N GLU A 22 1.07 -22.20 -26.09
CA GLU A 22 0.51 -20.84 -26.23
C GLU A 22 -0.18 -20.40 -24.94
N PHE A 23 0.12 -19.18 -24.51
CA PHE A 23 -0.45 -18.61 -23.29
C PHE A 23 -0.80 -17.13 -23.49
N LYS A 24 -2.09 -16.79 -23.29
CA LYS A 24 -2.56 -15.41 -23.34
C LYS A 24 -2.32 -14.73 -21.99
N ALA A 25 -1.27 -13.94 -21.90
CA ALA A 25 -0.85 -13.28 -20.68
C ALA A 25 -1.59 -11.97 -20.40
N LEU A 26 -2.01 -11.25 -21.45
CA LEU A 26 -2.95 -10.12 -21.36
C LEU A 26 -4.11 -10.35 -22.33
N ALA A 27 -5.33 -10.07 -21.86
CA ALA A 27 -6.58 -10.44 -22.52
C ALA A 27 -7.56 -9.26 -22.61
N GLY A 28 -7.15 -8.17 -23.29
CA GLY A 28 -7.98 -6.97 -23.47
C GLY A 28 -7.86 -5.99 -22.32
N VAL A 29 -6.63 -5.57 -21.99
CA VAL A 29 -6.37 -4.60 -20.92
C VAL A 29 -6.71 -3.18 -21.39
N ASN A 30 -7.51 -2.47 -20.60
CA ASN A 30 -7.86 -1.07 -20.79
C ASN A 30 -7.45 -0.26 -19.57
N THR A 31 -6.48 0.68 -19.72
CA THR A 31 -5.99 1.54 -18.62
C THR A 31 -5.62 2.92 -19.11
N ASP A 32 -5.80 3.92 -18.25
CA ASP A 32 -5.35 5.29 -18.43
C ASP A 32 -4.49 5.70 -17.22
N ILE A 33 -3.21 6.01 -17.43
CA ILE A 33 -2.30 6.47 -16.39
C ILE A 33 -1.94 7.93 -16.66
N TYR A 34 -2.03 8.77 -15.65
CA TYR A 34 -1.80 10.21 -15.77
C TYR A 34 -0.41 10.60 -15.27
N GLU A 35 0.11 11.72 -15.78
CA GLU A 35 1.43 12.23 -15.36
C GLU A 35 1.44 12.51 -13.85
N GLY A 36 2.51 12.07 -13.17
CA GLY A 36 2.68 12.21 -11.73
C GLY A 36 1.90 11.20 -10.88
N GLU A 37 1.12 10.30 -11.47
CA GLU A 37 0.46 9.25 -10.68
C GLU A 37 1.44 8.21 -10.17
N TYR A 38 1.15 7.67 -9.00
CA TYR A 38 1.73 6.44 -8.48
C TYR A 38 0.69 5.33 -8.62
N ILE A 39 0.92 4.40 -9.54
CA ILE A 39 0.04 3.28 -9.84
C ILE A 39 0.66 2.00 -9.30
N ILE A 40 -0.16 1.14 -8.69
CA ILE A 40 0.24 -0.23 -8.35
C ILE A 40 -0.57 -1.21 -9.19
N LEU A 41 0.15 -2.09 -9.89
CA LEU A 41 -0.38 -3.27 -10.54
C LEU A 41 -0.38 -4.40 -9.50
N PHE A 42 -1.56 -4.80 -9.04
CA PHE A 42 -1.72 -5.75 -7.94
C PHE A 42 -2.44 -7.03 -8.39
N GLY A 43 -2.06 -8.17 -7.86
CA GLY A 43 -2.70 -9.46 -8.18
C GLY A 43 -1.80 -10.66 -7.86
N ALA A 44 -2.33 -11.85 -8.00
CA ALA A 44 -1.60 -13.10 -7.79
C ALA A 44 -0.43 -13.27 -8.80
N SER A 45 0.51 -14.15 -8.50
CA SER A 45 1.54 -14.55 -9.49
C SER A 45 0.87 -15.09 -10.75
N GLY A 46 1.40 -14.76 -11.92
CA GLY A 46 0.84 -15.18 -13.22
C GLY A 46 -0.37 -14.36 -13.70
N SER A 47 -0.85 -13.35 -12.97
CA SER A 47 -2.01 -12.54 -13.38
C SER A 47 -1.76 -11.55 -14.52
N GLY A 48 -0.52 -11.42 -15.03
CA GLY A 48 -0.16 -10.52 -16.13
C GLY A 48 0.49 -9.19 -15.74
N LYS A 49 0.78 -8.93 -14.45
CA LYS A 49 1.32 -7.65 -13.95
C LYS A 49 2.65 -7.26 -14.61
N SER A 50 3.64 -8.12 -14.50
CA SER A 50 4.98 -7.87 -15.10
C SER A 50 4.88 -7.83 -16.62
N THR A 51 3.98 -8.62 -17.24
CA THR A 51 3.72 -8.56 -18.68
C THR A 51 3.21 -7.19 -19.10
N LEU A 52 2.25 -6.61 -18.36
CA LEU A 52 1.75 -5.26 -18.63
C LEU A 52 2.86 -4.22 -18.44
N MET A 53 3.65 -4.35 -17.39
CA MET A 53 4.76 -3.44 -17.12
C MET A 53 5.82 -3.52 -18.23
N TYR A 54 6.18 -4.72 -18.73
CA TYR A 54 7.13 -4.90 -19.84
C TYR A 54 6.57 -4.41 -21.18
N ALA A 55 5.25 -4.49 -21.35
CA ALA A 55 4.61 -3.85 -22.51
C ALA A 55 4.76 -2.32 -22.41
N ILE A 56 4.48 -1.72 -21.27
CA ILE A 56 4.66 -0.27 -21.04
C ILE A 56 6.15 0.11 -21.23
N GLN A 57 7.07 -0.72 -20.80
CA GLN A 57 8.50 -0.53 -21.02
C GLN A 57 8.88 -0.49 -22.51
N GLY A 58 8.08 -1.07 -23.38
CA GLY A 58 8.39 -1.17 -24.82
C GLY A 58 9.23 -2.39 -25.21
N SER A 59 9.47 -3.34 -24.27
CA SER A 59 10.24 -4.58 -24.56
C SER A 59 9.36 -5.74 -25.02
N LEU A 60 8.05 -5.66 -24.83
CA LEU A 60 7.11 -6.72 -25.16
C LEU A 60 5.97 -6.18 -26.04
N PRO A 61 6.05 -6.31 -27.38
CA PRO A 61 5.05 -5.76 -28.28
C PRO A 61 3.68 -6.44 -28.09
N PRO A 62 2.58 -5.68 -28.17
CA PRO A 62 1.25 -6.23 -28.14
C PRO A 62 0.98 -7.06 -29.38
N GLY A 63 0.22 -8.16 -29.21
CA GLY A 63 -0.28 -8.95 -30.33
C GLY A 63 -1.59 -8.38 -30.90
N ASN A 64 -2.32 -7.60 -30.11
CA ASN A 64 -3.54 -6.88 -30.50
C ASN A 64 -3.76 -5.69 -29.55
N GLY A 65 -4.60 -4.74 -29.96
CA GLY A 65 -4.89 -3.51 -29.22
C GLY A 65 -3.85 -2.41 -29.49
N THR A 66 -3.97 -1.31 -28.72
CA THR A 66 -3.09 -0.15 -28.86
C THR A 66 -2.53 0.29 -27.54
N MET A 67 -1.29 0.79 -27.56
CA MET A 67 -0.66 1.41 -26.40
C MET A 67 0.03 2.70 -26.82
N LEU A 68 -0.42 3.80 -26.24
CA LEU A 68 0.17 5.11 -26.49
C LEU A 68 0.88 5.60 -25.23
N ILE A 69 2.08 6.13 -25.36
CA ILE A 69 2.82 6.81 -24.30
C ILE A 69 3.14 8.23 -24.77
N ARG A 70 2.67 9.23 -24.01
CA ARG A 70 2.75 10.65 -24.36
C ARG A 70 2.00 11.00 -25.67
N GLY A 71 1.10 10.13 -26.12
CA GLY A 71 0.35 10.25 -27.35
C GLY A 71 0.92 9.49 -28.53
N ASP A 72 2.10 8.90 -28.39
CA ASP A 72 2.81 8.17 -29.45
C ASP A 72 2.71 6.66 -29.25
N ASP A 73 2.53 5.93 -30.34
CA ASP A 73 2.67 4.47 -30.37
C ASP A 73 4.16 4.10 -30.43
N ILE A 74 4.72 3.74 -29.29
CA ILE A 74 6.15 3.38 -29.20
C ILE A 74 6.52 2.12 -29.99
N TYR A 75 5.54 1.28 -30.34
CA TYR A 75 5.76 0.08 -31.13
C TYR A 75 5.77 0.34 -32.64
N ALA A 76 5.24 1.50 -33.07
CA ALA A 76 5.40 2.00 -34.42
C ALA A 76 6.82 2.55 -34.68
N TYR A 77 7.60 2.85 -33.64
CA TYR A 77 8.97 3.32 -33.77
C TYR A 77 9.91 2.23 -34.27
N PRO A 78 10.90 2.58 -35.11
CA PRO A 78 12.05 1.72 -35.37
C PRO A 78 12.74 1.27 -34.07
N PRO A 79 13.36 0.10 -34.01
CA PRO A 79 13.99 -0.42 -32.79
C PRO A 79 14.95 0.57 -32.12
N GLU A 80 15.74 1.32 -32.92
CA GLU A 80 16.70 2.30 -32.39
C GLU A 80 16.02 3.49 -31.72
N GLU A 81 14.95 4.04 -32.29
CA GLU A 81 14.18 5.13 -31.74
C GLU A 81 13.43 4.69 -30.46
N ARG A 82 12.93 3.44 -30.44
CA ARG A 82 12.31 2.88 -29.24
C ARG A 82 13.31 2.73 -28.10
N VAL A 83 14.54 2.28 -28.38
CA VAL A 83 15.62 2.21 -27.38
C VAL A 83 15.98 3.61 -26.88
N TYR A 84 16.05 4.60 -27.79
CA TYR A 84 16.27 5.99 -27.41
C TYR A 84 15.18 6.48 -26.47
N PHE A 85 13.91 6.24 -26.80
CA PHE A 85 12.77 6.58 -25.96
C PHE A 85 12.87 5.93 -24.57
N GLN A 86 13.17 4.64 -24.50
CA GLN A 86 13.33 3.91 -23.24
C GLN A 86 14.41 4.54 -22.36
N ARG A 87 15.56 4.89 -22.92
CA ARG A 87 16.69 5.47 -22.17
C ARG A 87 16.40 6.84 -21.56
N HIS A 88 15.60 7.67 -22.23
CA HIS A 88 15.36 9.06 -21.86
C HIS A 88 14.04 9.27 -21.09
N VAL A 89 13.07 8.39 -21.29
CA VAL A 89 11.73 8.57 -20.69
C VAL A 89 11.49 7.64 -19.50
N MET A 90 12.17 6.48 -19.47
CA MET A 90 11.89 5.42 -18.50
C MET A 90 13.10 5.09 -17.63
N GLY A 91 12.84 4.88 -16.34
CA GLY A 91 13.76 4.24 -15.39
C GLY A 91 13.16 2.92 -14.90
N ILE A 92 14.00 1.94 -14.56
CA ILE A 92 13.54 0.63 -14.13
C ILE A 92 14.25 0.21 -12.87
N ILE A 93 13.45 -0.22 -11.89
CA ILE A 93 13.89 -0.85 -10.65
C ILE A 93 13.48 -2.33 -10.72
N PHE A 94 14.45 -3.21 -10.59
CA PHE A 94 14.26 -4.66 -10.67
C PHE A 94 14.18 -5.30 -9.28
N GLN A 95 13.49 -6.41 -9.16
CA GLN A 95 13.41 -7.22 -7.94
C GLN A 95 14.80 -7.76 -7.53
N SER A 96 15.59 -8.21 -8.47
CA SER A 96 16.93 -8.81 -8.25
C SER A 96 18.07 -7.81 -8.36
N PHE A 97 17.82 -6.51 -8.18
CA PHE A 97 18.76 -5.39 -8.25
C PHE A 97 19.43 -5.24 -9.63
N ASN A 98 19.81 -6.33 -10.29
CA ASN A 98 20.49 -6.42 -11.61
C ASN A 98 21.73 -5.50 -11.67
N LEU A 99 22.52 -5.45 -10.59
CA LEU A 99 23.79 -4.75 -10.56
C LEU A 99 24.89 -5.60 -11.21
N ILE A 100 25.78 -4.94 -11.94
CA ILE A 100 26.94 -5.61 -12.55
C ILE A 100 27.98 -5.79 -11.46
N GLY A 101 28.26 -7.04 -11.08
CA GLY A 101 29.08 -7.38 -9.93
C GLY A 101 30.55 -6.96 -10.04
N SER A 102 31.09 -6.82 -11.28
CA SER A 102 32.46 -6.38 -11.55
C SER A 102 32.65 -4.85 -11.56
N LEU A 103 31.55 -4.08 -11.58
CA LEU A 103 31.58 -2.62 -11.55
C LEU A 103 31.44 -2.09 -10.12
N SER A 104 32.03 -0.93 -9.86
CA SER A 104 31.76 -0.19 -8.63
C SER A 104 30.27 0.23 -8.54
N VAL A 105 29.84 0.59 -7.35
CA VAL A 105 28.49 1.16 -7.13
C VAL A 105 28.30 2.43 -7.97
N LEU A 106 29.33 3.31 -8.01
CA LEU A 106 29.32 4.51 -8.81
C LEU A 106 29.13 4.20 -10.29
N ASP A 107 29.93 3.26 -10.82
CA ASP A 107 29.87 2.88 -12.23
C ASP A 107 28.54 2.21 -12.58
N ASN A 108 27.97 1.38 -11.70
CA ASN A 108 26.63 0.82 -11.87
C ASN A 108 25.57 1.90 -12.06
N VAL A 109 25.62 2.97 -11.25
CA VAL A 109 24.65 4.09 -11.34
C VAL A 109 24.94 4.95 -12.57
N ALA A 110 26.20 5.18 -12.93
CA ALA A 110 26.60 5.96 -14.10
C ALA A 110 26.34 5.27 -15.44
N LEU A 111 26.21 3.94 -15.45
CA LEU A 111 26.14 3.10 -16.65
C LEU A 111 25.09 3.56 -17.68
N PRO A 112 23.83 3.87 -17.32
CA PRO A 112 22.84 4.29 -18.31
C PRO A 112 23.22 5.59 -19.03
N MET A 113 23.98 6.47 -18.41
CA MET A 113 24.44 7.71 -19.03
C MET A 113 25.54 7.48 -20.07
N ILE A 114 26.29 6.37 -19.98
CA ILE A 114 27.27 5.98 -21.00
C ILE A 114 26.56 5.74 -22.35
N PHE A 115 25.38 5.10 -22.28
CA PHE A 115 24.57 4.86 -23.48
C PHE A 115 23.82 6.10 -23.99
N CYS A 116 23.94 7.22 -23.30
CA CYS A 116 23.44 8.54 -23.69
C CYS A 116 24.60 9.49 -24.05
N ASP A 117 25.81 8.98 -24.31
CA ASP A 117 27.01 9.71 -24.70
C ASP A 117 27.44 10.82 -23.72
N ALA A 118 27.08 10.69 -22.45
CA ALA A 118 27.48 11.66 -21.41
C ALA A 118 28.99 11.51 -21.10
N ASP A 119 29.67 12.65 -20.96
CA ASP A 119 31.08 12.66 -20.58
C ASP A 119 31.28 12.09 -19.16
N ARG A 120 32.50 11.62 -18.89
CA ARG A 120 32.83 10.94 -17.63
C ARG A 120 32.56 11.80 -16.40
N THR A 121 32.95 13.05 -16.43
CA THR A 121 32.82 13.96 -15.27
C THR A 121 31.36 14.22 -14.94
N THR A 122 30.53 14.43 -15.95
CA THR A 122 29.08 14.67 -15.80
C THR A 122 28.37 13.44 -15.23
N ARG A 123 28.63 12.24 -15.77
CA ARG A 123 27.95 11.02 -15.30
C ARG A 123 28.38 10.61 -13.90
N GLU A 124 29.69 10.71 -13.55
CA GLU A 124 30.16 10.41 -12.19
C GLU A 124 29.59 11.38 -11.16
N ARG A 125 29.56 12.69 -11.46
CA ARG A 125 28.96 13.70 -10.60
C ARG A 125 27.47 13.43 -10.38
N ARG A 126 26.74 13.14 -11.43
CA ARG A 126 25.30 12.82 -11.35
C ARG A 126 25.06 11.55 -10.56
N ALA A 127 25.82 10.50 -10.80
CA ALA A 127 25.72 9.23 -10.09
C ALA A 127 26.02 9.42 -8.60
N GLN A 128 27.09 10.13 -8.23
CA GLN A 128 27.42 10.40 -6.83
C GLN A 128 26.31 11.20 -6.13
N SER A 129 25.79 12.24 -6.77
CA SER A 129 24.69 13.04 -6.22
C SER A 129 23.44 12.20 -5.91
N LEU A 130 23.09 11.23 -6.78
CA LEU A 130 21.97 10.32 -6.52
C LEU A 130 22.29 9.31 -5.42
N LEU A 131 23.50 8.78 -5.37
CA LEU A 131 23.93 7.88 -4.30
C LEU A 131 23.86 8.58 -2.93
N ASP A 132 24.30 9.84 -2.86
CA ASP A 132 24.21 10.65 -1.65
C ASP A 132 22.76 10.88 -1.25
N ARG A 133 21.90 11.27 -2.20
CA ARG A 133 20.45 11.46 -1.99
C ARG A 133 19.76 10.21 -1.43
N PHE A 134 20.13 9.03 -1.94
CA PHE A 134 19.52 7.77 -1.50
C PHE A 134 20.27 7.11 -0.32
N GLY A 135 21.24 7.81 0.29
CA GLY A 135 21.91 7.39 1.52
C GLY A 135 22.90 6.22 1.34
N VAL A 136 23.51 6.10 0.15
CA VAL A 136 24.50 5.07 -0.18
C VAL A 136 25.78 5.67 -0.81
N GLY A 137 25.98 6.97 -0.72
CA GLY A 137 27.15 7.67 -1.28
C GLY A 137 28.48 7.21 -0.71
N MET A 138 28.54 6.89 0.60
CA MET A 138 29.75 6.43 1.28
C MET A 138 30.26 5.05 0.78
N VAL A 139 29.44 4.30 0.05
CA VAL A 139 29.82 3.00 -0.52
C VAL A 139 30.04 3.04 -2.04
N SER A 140 30.11 4.22 -2.64
CA SER A 140 30.19 4.43 -4.09
C SER A 140 31.34 3.69 -4.77
N GLN A 141 32.48 3.51 -4.09
CA GLN A 141 33.66 2.82 -4.59
C GLN A 141 33.66 1.29 -4.34
N LYS A 142 32.67 0.77 -3.59
CA LYS A 142 32.54 -0.68 -3.35
C LYS A 142 31.90 -1.39 -4.54
N ILE A 143 32.10 -2.70 -4.61
CA ILE A 143 31.36 -3.57 -5.55
C ILE A 143 30.06 -4.08 -4.89
N PRO A 144 29.02 -4.45 -5.68
CA PRO A 144 27.71 -4.88 -5.18
C PRO A 144 27.78 -6.00 -4.13
N ALA A 145 28.69 -6.96 -4.25
CA ALA A 145 28.84 -8.07 -3.31
C ALA A 145 29.19 -7.65 -1.87
N MET A 146 29.67 -6.42 -1.68
CA MET A 146 30.02 -5.87 -0.36
C MET A 146 28.88 -5.10 0.30
N LEU A 147 27.69 -5.08 -0.30
CA LEU A 147 26.53 -4.32 0.14
C LEU A 147 25.44 -5.23 0.71
N SER A 148 24.69 -4.73 1.71
CA SER A 148 23.43 -5.36 2.11
C SER A 148 22.37 -5.30 0.99
N GLY A 149 21.36 -6.17 1.02
CA GLY A 149 20.28 -6.16 0.04
C GLY A 149 19.57 -4.80 -0.07
N GLY A 150 19.29 -4.15 1.07
CA GLY A 150 18.70 -2.81 1.08
C GLY A 150 19.61 -1.74 0.48
N GLN A 151 20.94 -1.84 0.68
CA GLN A 151 21.90 -0.95 0.01
C GLN A 151 21.93 -1.20 -1.51
N GLN A 152 21.96 -2.46 -1.94
CA GLN A 152 21.92 -2.82 -3.37
C GLN A 152 20.65 -2.28 -4.04
N GLN A 153 19.50 -2.36 -3.36
CA GLN A 153 18.26 -1.84 -3.90
C GLN A 153 18.28 -0.32 -4.02
N ARG A 154 18.79 0.41 -3.02
CA ARG A 154 18.94 1.87 -3.11
C ARG A 154 19.92 2.28 -4.22
N VAL A 155 20.95 1.50 -4.50
CA VAL A 155 21.82 1.67 -5.68
C VAL A 155 21.02 1.45 -6.98
N SER A 156 20.18 0.42 -7.03
CA SER A 156 19.29 0.16 -8.18
C SER A 156 18.30 1.31 -8.41
N VAL A 157 17.71 1.86 -7.34
CA VAL A 157 16.87 3.09 -7.40
C VAL A 157 17.68 4.27 -7.91
N SER A 158 18.92 4.49 -7.41
CA SER A 158 19.80 5.57 -7.91
C SER A 158 20.06 5.44 -9.40
N ARG A 159 20.38 4.22 -9.86
CA ARG A 159 20.62 3.91 -11.27
C ARG A 159 19.40 4.21 -12.15
N SER A 160 18.22 3.85 -11.68
CA SER A 160 16.97 4.06 -12.44
C SER A 160 16.66 5.56 -12.64
N MET A 161 17.19 6.43 -11.80
CA MET A 161 16.95 7.89 -11.82
C MET A 161 18.03 8.69 -12.54
N VAL A 162 19.12 8.06 -12.99
CA VAL A 162 20.32 8.80 -13.44
C VAL A 162 20.06 9.62 -14.72
N ASN A 163 19.24 9.11 -15.64
CA ASN A 163 18.84 9.81 -16.88
C ASN A 163 17.61 10.71 -16.72
N ASP A 164 17.20 11.02 -15.48
CA ASP A 164 16.07 11.90 -15.17
C ASP A 164 14.72 11.46 -15.81
N PRO A 165 14.34 10.17 -15.70
CA PRO A 165 13.18 9.63 -16.40
C PRO A 165 11.87 10.28 -15.95
N LYS A 166 10.86 10.32 -16.86
CA LYS A 166 9.51 10.78 -16.53
C LYS A 166 8.65 9.66 -15.94
N ILE A 167 8.94 8.41 -16.30
CA ILE A 167 8.23 7.21 -15.86
C ILE A 167 9.23 6.31 -15.15
N LEU A 168 8.87 5.86 -13.95
CA LEU A 168 9.63 4.90 -13.16
C LEU A 168 8.83 3.60 -13.08
N LEU A 169 9.37 2.53 -13.61
CA LEU A 169 8.82 1.18 -13.52
C LEU A 169 9.51 0.44 -12.38
N ALA A 170 8.76 -0.25 -11.53
CA ALA A 170 9.31 -0.99 -10.39
C ALA A 170 8.69 -2.39 -10.33
N ASP A 171 9.48 -3.42 -10.64
CA ASP A 171 9.05 -4.81 -10.59
C ASP A 171 9.39 -5.42 -9.23
N GLU A 172 8.40 -5.53 -8.36
CA GLU A 172 8.53 -6.06 -7.00
C GLU A 172 9.77 -5.55 -6.25
N PRO A 173 9.97 -4.23 -6.12
CA PRO A 173 11.25 -3.62 -5.71
C PRO A 173 11.69 -3.97 -4.28
N THR A 174 10.86 -4.66 -3.52
CA THR A 174 11.13 -5.04 -2.13
C THR A 174 11.03 -6.54 -1.86
N GLY A 175 10.85 -7.35 -2.91
CA GLY A 175 10.60 -8.79 -2.80
C GLY A 175 11.72 -9.59 -2.11
N ASN A 176 12.97 -9.06 -2.11
CA ASN A 176 14.15 -9.71 -1.54
C ASN A 176 14.72 -8.95 -0.32
N LEU A 177 13.89 -8.12 0.36
CA LEU A 177 14.34 -7.26 1.44
C LEU A 177 13.66 -7.63 2.77
N ASP A 178 14.36 -7.35 3.88
CA ASP A 178 13.77 -7.29 5.21
C ASP A 178 12.80 -6.10 5.34
N SER A 179 12.00 -6.08 6.39
CA SER A 179 10.96 -5.07 6.60
C SER A 179 11.51 -3.65 6.74
N VAL A 180 12.65 -3.46 7.42
CA VAL A 180 13.25 -2.13 7.61
C VAL A 180 13.76 -1.59 6.28
N SER A 181 14.49 -2.43 5.53
CA SER A 181 14.96 -2.09 4.19
C SER A 181 13.81 -1.85 3.21
N THR A 182 12.72 -2.64 3.32
CA THR A 182 11.49 -2.46 2.56
C THR A 182 10.91 -1.07 2.78
N GLN A 183 10.72 -0.66 4.03
CA GLN A 183 10.19 0.67 4.35
C GLN A 183 11.07 1.77 3.78
N GLN A 184 12.40 1.70 3.99
CA GLN A 184 13.33 2.68 3.46
C GLN A 184 13.27 2.82 1.93
N VAL A 185 13.15 1.72 1.20
CA VAL A 185 13.05 1.74 -0.26
C VAL A 185 11.71 2.32 -0.71
N MET A 186 10.60 1.93 -0.07
CA MET A 186 9.27 2.47 -0.37
C MET A 186 9.19 3.97 -0.14
N ASP A 187 9.75 4.46 0.97
CA ASP A 187 9.81 5.90 1.28
C ASP A 187 10.60 6.66 0.20
N LYS A 188 11.72 6.09 -0.28
CA LYS A 188 12.50 6.72 -1.36
C LYS A 188 11.76 6.75 -2.70
N ILE A 189 11.02 5.70 -3.02
CA ILE A 189 10.17 5.68 -4.21
C ILE A 189 9.02 6.70 -4.08
N ASP A 190 8.44 6.83 -2.88
CA ASP A 190 7.41 7.82 -2.62
C ASP A 190 7.93 9.27 -2.70
N GLU A 191 9.14 9.52 -2.18
CA GLU A 191 9.83 10.80 -2.35
C GLU A 191 9.99 11.18 -3.84
N ILE A 192 10.37 10.24 -4.70
CA ILE A 192 10.49 10.44 -6.16
C ILE A 192 9.14 10.86 -6.77
N ASN A 193 8.05 10.22 -6.36
CA ASN A 193 6.73 10.61 -6.83
C ASN A 193 6.29 11.97 -6.29
N THR A 194 6.45 12.19 -4.99
CA THR A 194 5.91 13.36 -4.30
C THR A 194 6.68 14.63 -4.63
N PHE A 195 8.02 14.58 -4.65
CA PHE A 195 8.88 15.77 -4.87
C PHE A 195 9.28 15.95 -6.32
N ASP A 196 9.73 14.86 -7.00
CA ASP A 196 10.19 14.97 -8.39
C ASP A 196 9.03 14.85 -9.40
N LYS A 197 7.79 14.56 -8.92
CA LYS A 197 6.58 14.43 -9.74
C LYS A 197 6.71 13.38 -10.84
N ARG A 198 7.48 12.31 -10.60
CA ARG A 198 7.61 11.22 -11.56
C ARG A 198 6.40 10.31 -11.51
N THR A 199 5.96 9.84 -12.66
CA THR A 199 4.92 8.81 -12.75
C THR A 199 5.54 7.47 -12.37
N ILE A 200 4.94 6.77 -11.40
CA ILE A 200 5.43 5.47 -10.92
C ILE A 200 4.43 4.39 -11.27
N ILE A 201 4.93 3.29 -11.83
CA ILE A 201 4.16 2.08 -12.07
C ILE A 201 4.88 0.94 -11.38
N MET A 202 4.30 0.44 -10.30
CA MET A 202 4.89 -0.62 -9.48
C MET A 202 4.08 -1.90 -9.59
N VAL A 203 4.77 -3.00 -9.81
CA VAL A 203 4.20 -4.35 -9.62
C VAL A 203 4.39 -4.74 -8.16
N SER A 204 3.33 -5.19 -7.51
CA SER A 204 3.40 -5.72 -6.15
C SER A 204 2.31 -6.75 -5.89
N HIS A 205 2.61 -7.70 -5.00
CA HIS A 205 1.63 -8.61 -4.38
C HIS A 205 1.48 -8.33 -2.87
N ASN A 206 2.25 -7.36 -2.33
CA ASN A 206 2.18 -6.99 -0.92
C ASN A 206 1.14 -5.87 -0.70
N ALA A 207 0.11 -6.18 0.09
CA ALA A 207 -0.97 -5.24 0.38
C ALA A 207 -0.51 -3.99 1.16
N ALA A 208 0.60 -4.06 1.92
CA ALA A 208 1.13 -2.91 2.63
C ALA A 208 1.59 -1.78 1.70
N HIS A 209 1.95 -2.10 0.45
CA HIS A 209 2.36 -1.09 -0.53
C HIS A 209 1.20 -0.27 -1.10
N LEU A 210 -0.04 -0.73 -0.97
CA LEU A 210 -1.20 -0.13 -1.63
C LEU A 210 -1.50 1.28 -1.13
N SER A 211 -1.11 1.61 0.11
CA SER A 211 -1.24 2.95 0.69
C SER A 211 -0.42 4.02 -0.03
N TYR A 212 0.66 3.64 -0.71
CA TYR A 212 1.50 4.56 -1.47
C TYR A 212 0.90 4.97 -2.83
N ALA A 213 -0.04 4.20 -3.36
CA ALA A 213 -0.59 4.45 -4.69
C ALA A 213 -1.70 5.50 -4.70
N HIS A 214 -1.80 6.30 -5.77
CA HIS A 214 -2.99 7.09 -6.08
C HIS A 214 -4.11 6.18 -6.57
N ARG A 215 -3.77 5.17 -7.39
CA ARG A 215 -4.69 4.16 -7.91
C ARG A 215 -4.04 2.79 -7.95
N VAL A 216 -4.85 1.76 -7.77
CA VAL A 216 -4.45 0.36 -7.85
C VAL A 216 -5.24 -0.31 -8.96
N TYR A 217 -4.55 -0.95 -9.90
CA TYR A 217 -5.16 -1.83 -10.88
C TYR A 217 -5.04 -3.29 -10.42
N TYR A 218 -6.17 -3.92 -10.23
CA TYR A 218 -6.24 -5.34 -9.90
C TYR A 218 -6.23 -6.17 -11.16
N LEU A 219 -5.19 -6.99 -11.31
CA LEU A 219 -5.07 -7.90 -12.44
C LEU A 219 -5.43 -9.34 -12.01
N LYS A 220 -6.24 -9.98 -12.85
CA LYS A 220 -6.58 -11.39 -12.75
C LYS A 220 -6.74 -11.96 -14.15
N ASP A 221 -6.13 -13.13 -14.43
CA ASP A 221 -6.23 -13.84 -15.69
C ASP A 221 -5.99 -12.93 -16.93
N GLY A 222 -4.95 -12.08 -16.85
CA GLY A 222 -4.58 -11.16 -17.90
C GLY A 222 -5.50 -9.96 -18.13
N LYS A 223 -6.44 -9.69 -17.23
CA LYS A 223 -7.39 -8.58 -17.31
C LYS A 223 -7.27 -7.65 -16.11
N VAL A 224 -7.53 -6.37 -16.30
CA VAL A 224 -7.81 -5.45 -15.19
C VAL A 224 -9.26 -5.65 -14.79
N VAL A 225 -9.46 -6.35 -13.67
CA VAL A 225 -10.79 -6.65 -13.14
C VAL A 225 -11.35 -5.54 -12.28
N ARG A 226 -10.47 -4.65 -11.79
CA ARG A 226 -10.86 -3.54 -10.92
C ARG A 226 -9.82 -2.43 -10.90
N GLU A 227 -10.28 -1.19 -10.83
CA GLU A 227 -9.51 0.01 -10.50
C GLU A 227 -9.97 0.53 -9.12
N VAL A 228 -9.03 0.83 -8.24
CA VAL A 228 -9.31 1.41 -6.92
C VAL A 228 -8.53 2.70 -6.75
N VAL A 229 -9.21 3.74 -6.31
CA VAL A 229 -8.63 5.06 -6.05
C VAL A 229 -8.35 5.21 -4.57
N ASN A 230 -7.14 5.63 -4.21
CA ASN A 230 -6.78 5.92 -2.82
C ASN A 230 -7.22 7.35 -2.45
N PRO A 231 -8.20 7.52 -1.56
CA PRO A 231 -8.72 8.84 -1.20
C PRO A 231 -7.77 9.66 -0.32
N GLN A 232 -6.81 9.01 0.33
CA GLN A 232 -5.85 9.68 1.22
C GLN A 232 -4.74 10.40 0.46
N ARG A 233 -4.59 10.14 -0.84
CA ARG A 233 -3.64 10.84 -1.70
C ARG A 233 -4.33 11.91 -2.53
N LYS A 234 -3.64 13.07 -2.74
CA LYS A 234 -4.14 14.12 -3.62
C LYS A 234 -4.34 13.54 -5.02
N GLN A 235 -5.60 13.44 -5.46
CA GLN A 235 -5.94 12.82 -6.72
C GLN A 235 -5.48 13.67 -7.91
N ILE A 236 -4.93 13.03 -8.92
CA ILE A 236 -4.53 13.64 -10.19
C ILE A 236 -5.69 13.56 -11.19
N LYS A 237 -6.45 12.45 -11.14
CA LYS A 237 -7.73 12.28 -11.84
C LYS A 237 -8.87 12.54 -10.85
N PRO A 238 -9.90 13.32 -11.19
CA PRO A 238 -11.06 13.48 -10.32
C PRO A 238 -11.70 12.14 -9.98
N VAL A 239 -11.97 11.92 -8.70
CA VAL A 239 -12.73 10.76 -8.22
C VAL A 239 -14.19 10.97 -8.63
N LYS A 240 -14.87 9.92 -9.07
CA LYS A 240 -16.31 10.01 -9.39
C LYS A 240 -17.10 10.26 -8.11
N GLU A 241 -18.14 11.10 -8.21
CA GLU A 241 -19.05 11.36 -7.10
C GLU A 241 -19.64 10.04 -6.58
N GLY A 242 -19.55 9.79 -5.27
CA GLY A 242 -19.99 8.52 -4.66
C GLY A 242 -18.88 7.49 -4.39
N GLU A 243 -17.62 7.73 -4.76
CA GLU A 243 -16.47 6.85 -4.46
C GLU A 243 -15.76 7.21 -3.14
N THR A 244 -16.40 7.95 -2.25
CA THR A 244 -15.81 8.33 -0.95
C THR A 244 -15.71 7.10 -0.04
N ILE A 245 -14.49 6.75 0.35
CA ILE A 245 -14.23 5.64 1.27
C ILE A 245 -14.30 6.18 2.69
N VAL A 246 -15.24 5.69 3.45
CA VAL A 246 -15.54 6.20 4.80
C VAL A 246 -14.83 5.39 5.90
N THR A 247 -14.57 4.11 5.68
CA THR A 247 -13.97 3.21 6.68
C THR A 247 -12.85 2.34 6.10
N GLU A 248 -11.94 1.88 6.96
CA GLU A 248 -10.90 0.93 6.58
C GLU A 248 -11.49 -0.38 6.02
N LEU A 249 -12.63 -0.83 6.55
CA LEU A 249 -13.26 -2.05 6.06
C LEU A 249 -13.75 -1.91 4.62
N GLU A 250 -14.28 -0.74 4.26
CA GLU A 250 -14.65 -0.42 2.88
C GLU A 250 -13.41 -0.33 1.97
N GLN A 251 -12.30 0.22 2.48
CA GLN A 251 -11.01 0.19 1.78
C GLN A 251 -10.58 -1.25 1.53
N LEU A 252 -10.58 -2.10 2.57
CA LEU A 252 -10.24 -3.51 2.45
C LEU A 252 -11.22 -4.26 1.53
N ALA A 253 -12.53 -3.97 1.55
CA ALA A 253 -13.51 -4.56 0.66
C ALA A 253 -13.23 -4.22 -0.81
N ARG A 254 -12.74 -3.02 -1.08
CA ARG A 254 -12.31 -2.63 -2.42
C ARG A 254 -10.98 -3.28 -2.82
N LEU A 255 -10.10 -3.51 -1.85
CA LEU A 255 -8.83 -4.22 -2.05
C LEU A 255 -9.02 -5.73 -2.23
N PHE A 256 -9.99 -6.31 -1.54
CA PHE A 256 -10.29 -7.74 -1.53
C PHE A 256 -11.78 -8.01 -1.86
N PRO A 257 -12.21 -7.78 -3.10
CA PRO A 257 -13.63 -7.77 -3.48
C PRO A 257 -14.34 -9.12 -3.38
N TYR A 258 -13.58 -10.20 -3.28
CA TYR A 258 -14.11 -11.56 -3.17
C TYR A 258 -14.06 -12.10 -1.73
N ASP A 259 -13.48 -11.33 -0.80
CA ASP A 259 -13.40 -11.74 0.60
C ASP A 259 -14.73 -11.40 1.33
N SER A 260 -15.13 -12.30 2.21
CA SER A 260 -16.26 -12.03 3.10
C SER A 260 -15.92 -10.90 4.09
N VAL A 261 -16.93 -10.23 4.61
CA VAL A 261 -16.76 -9.18 5.64
C VAL A 261 -15.94 -9.68 6.84
N ASP A 262 -16.18 -10.93 7.27
CA ASP A 262 -15.40 -11.53 8.36
C ASP A 262 -13.93 -11.74 7.98
N THR A 263 -13.62 -12.08 6.73
CA THR A 263 -12.25 -12.18 6.25
C THR A 263 -11.58 -10.80 6.23
N LEU A 264 -12.30 -9.76 5.82
CA LEU A 264 -11.79 -8.38 5.83
C LEU A 264 -11.53 -7.87 7.25
N ARG A 265 -12.40 -8.20 8.22
CA ARG A 265 -12.18 -7.89 9.65
C ARG A 265 -10.92 -8.58 10.18
N VAL A 266 -10.73 -9.86 9.85
CA VAL A 266 -9.50 -10.59 10.21
C VAL A 266 -8.28 -9.90 9.63
N LYS A 267 -8.29 -9.54 8.35
CA LYS A 267 -7.17 -8.83 7.69
C LYS A 267 -6.87 -7.47 8.35
N SER A 268 -7.90 -6.69 8.67
CA SER A 268 -7.76 -5.43 9.39
C SER A 268 -7.04 -5.64 10.74
N LEU A 269 -7.47 -6.63 11.50
CA LEU A 269 -6.90 -6.90 12.82
C LEU A 269 -5.47 -7.47 12.73
N VAL A 270 -5.19 -8.34 11.77
CA VAL A 270 -3.83 -8.84 11.48
C VAL A 270 -2.90 -7.69 11.14
N ASN A 271 -3.28 -6.81 10.23
CA ASN A 271 -2.49 -5.64 9.85
C ASN A 271 -2.18 -4.70 11.03
N TYR A 272 -3.09 -4.62 12.00
CA TYR A 272 -2.86 -3.83 13.20
C TYR A 272 -1.88 -4.48 14.18
N LEU A 273 -1.93 -5.81 14.30
CA LEU A 273 -1.17 -6.56 15.30
C LEU A 273 0.24 -6.91 14.87
N THR A 274 0.53 -6.87 13.55
CA THR A 274 1.77 -7.42 13.00
C THR A 274 2.53 -6.41 12.18
N GLN A 275 3.88 -6.44 12.31
CA GLN A 275 4.78 -5.66 11.45
C GLN A 275 5.78 -6.56 10.71
N ASP A 276 6.20 -7.72 11.26
CA ASP A 276 7.36 -8.48 10.81
C ASP A 276 7.18 -10.01 10.88
N TYR A 277 6.05 -10.54 10.39
CA TYR A 277 5.82 -11.98 10.39
C TYR A 277 5.95 -12.59 9.00
N SER A 278 6.46 -13.83 8.93
CA SER A 278 6.50 -14.60 7.69
C SER A 278 5.08 -14.89 7.18
N TYR A 279 4.95 -15.18 5.88
CA TYR A 279 3.67 -15.53 5.27
C TYR A 279 2.93 -16.63 6.02
N ASP A 280 3.66 -17.67 6.44
CA ASP A 280 3.11 -18.80 7.19
C ASP A 280 2.63 -18.40 8.59
N GLN A 281 3.37 -17.54 9.28
CA GLN A 281 2.96 -16.98 10.57
C GLN A 281 1.70 -16.13 10.42
N LEU A 282 1.62 -15.29 9.37
CA LEU A 282 0.44 -14.49 9.05
C LEU A 282 -0.77 -15.36 8.77
N SER A 283 -0.63 -16.41 7.97
CA SER A 283 -1.72 -17.35 7.65
C SER A 283 -2.27 -18.07 8.89
N ARG A 284 -1.39 -18.49 9.79
CA ARG A 284 -1.79 -19.11 11.07
C ARG A 284 -2.44 -18.10 12.02
N LEU A 285 -1.94 -16.88 12.05
CA LEU A 285 -2.50 -15.78 12.83
C LEU A 285 -3.90 -15.43 12.34
N GLU A 286 -4.09 -15.28 11.02
CA GLU A 286 -5.41 -15.06 10.41
C GLU A 286 -6.42 -16.14 10.83
N LYS A 287 -6.00 -17.41 10.79
CA LYS A 287 -6.84 -18.52 11.23
C LYS A 287 -7.21 -18.43 12.71
N SER A 288 -6.26 -18.11 13.57
CA SER A 288 -6.48 -17.98 15.01
C SER A 288 -7.38 -16.78 15.34
N ILE A 289 -7.18 -15.64 14.69
CA ILE A 289 -8.02 -14.45 14.83
C ILE A 289 -9.43 -14.70 14.32
N ARG A 290 -9.59 -15.39 13.19
CA ARG A 290 -10.89 -15.81 12.67
C ARG A 290 -11.67 -16.65 13.68
N TYR A 291 -11.02 -17.59 14.34
CA TYR A 291 -11.64 -18.40 15.39
C TYR A 291 -12.01 -17.56 16.61
N LEU A 292 -11.21 -16.55 16.95
CA LEU A 292 -11.49 -15.64 18.06
C LEU A 292 -12.71 -14.74 17.75
N ILE A 293 -12.75 -14.11 16.58
CA ILE A 293 -13.88 -13.26 16.14
C ILE A 293 -15.18 -14.04 16.09
N ASN A 294 -15.14 -15.30 15.62
CA ASN A 294 -16.31 -16.17 15.52
C ASN A 294 -16.67 -16.89 16.84
N GLY A 295 -16.02 -16.52 17.96
CA GLY A 295 -16.28 -17.13 19.27
C GLY A 295 -15.92 -18.61 19.38
N LYS A 296 -15.19 -19.18 18.43
CA LYS A 296 -14.78 -20.61 18.42
C LYS A 296 -13.65 -20.91 19.40
N ILE A 297 -12.86 -19.91 19.78
CA ILE A 297 -11.83 -20.02 20.80
C ILE A 297 -11.91 -18.83 21.77
N HIS A 298 -11.57 -19.08 23.02
CA HIS A 298 -11.47 -18.06 24.06
C HIS A 298 -10.02 -17.62 24.29
N LYS A 299 -9.84 -16.62 25.15
CA LYS A 299 -8.54 -15.97 25.44
C LYS A 299 -7.38 -16.93 25.62
N ASP A 300 -7.51 -17.95 26.47
CA ASP A 300 -6.42 -18.84 26.81
C ASP A 300 -6.05 -19.76 25.65
N ALA A 301 -7.04 -20.25 24.89
CA ALA A 301 -6.83 -21.01 23.68
C ALA A 301 -6.19 -20.17 22.58
N PHE A 302 -6.58 -18.89 22.47
CA PHE A 302 -5.94 -17.95 21.54
C PHE A 302 -4.47 -17.71 21.91
N VAL A 303 -4.15 -17.39 23.16
CA VAL A 303 -2.75 -17.24 23.63
C VAL A 303 -1.95 -18.53 23.36
N LYS A 304 -2.53 -19.71 23.64
CA LYS A 304 -1.90 -21.00 23.36
C LYS A 304 -1.61 -21.21 21.87
N SER A 305 -2.51 -20.81 20.97
CA SER A 305 -2.28 -20.90 19.51
C SER A 305 -1.17 -19.98 19.04
N LEU A 306 -0.97 -18.82 19.69
CA LEU A 306 0.10 -17.90 19.36
C LEU A 306 1.47 -18.39 19.87
N THR A 307 1.53 -18.98 21.09
CA THR A 307 2.78 -19.37 21.76
C THR A 307 3.27 -20.77 21.42
N ALA A 308 2.39 -21.66 20.98
CA ALA A 308 2.77 -23.03 20.63
C ALA A 308 3.86 -23.04 19.55
N SER A 309 4.76 -24.04 19.62
CA SER A 309 5.81 -24.20 18.61
C SER A 309 5.23 -24.46 17.22
N TYR A 310 6.01 -24.12 16.21
CA TYR A 310 5.66 -24.29 14.80
C TYR A 310 5.27 -25.72 14.44
N GLU A 311 6.01 -26.69 15.01
CA GLU A 311 5.74 -28.14 14.83
C GLU A 311 4.41 -28.58 15.41
N LYS A 312 3.91 -27.89 16.45
CA LYS A 312 2.60 -28.15 17.09
C LYS A 312 1.48 -27.30 16.48
N GLY A 313 1.71 -26.69 15.32
CA GLY A 313 0.72 -25.87 14.61
C GLY A 313 0.53 -24.46 15.19
N GLY A 314 1.38 -24.02 16.10
CA GLY A 314 1.37 -22.66 16.63
C GLY A 314 2.17 -21.68 15.77
N ILE A 315 2.30 -20.44 16.25
CA ILE A 315 2.99 -19.34 15.56
C ILE A 315 4.40 -19.12 16.15
N GLY A 316 4.65 -19.60 17.35
CA GLY A 316 5.95 -19.48 18.03
C GLY A 316 6.24 -18.09 18.57
N ILE A 317 5.20 -17.30 18.89
CA ILE A 317 5.35 -15.93 19.42
C ILE A 317 5.72 -16.00 20.91
N ASP A 318 6.57 -15.05 21.35
CA ASP A 318 6.88 -14.87 22.76
C ASP A 318 5.62 -14.73 23.62
N ALA A 319 5.62 -15.33 24.81
CA ALA A 319 4.44 -15.38 25.67
C ALA A 319 3.98 -14.01 26.18
N ALA A 320 4.88 -13.03 26.36
CA ALA A 320 4.51 -11.68 26.76
C ALA A 320 3.84 -10.93 25.61
N VAL A 321 4.41 -11.07 24.41
CA VAL A 321 3.86 -10.50 23.16
C VAL A 321 2.49 -11.11 22.86
N ALA A 322 2.36 -12.44 22.93
CA ALA A 322 1.10 -13.16 22.71
C ALA A 322 -0.01 -12.71 23.67
N ARG A 323 0.31 -12.53 24.97
CA ARG A 323 -0.64 -12.00 25.95
C ARG A 323 -1.04 -10.55 25.66
N LYS A 324 -0.11 -9.70 25.19
CA LYS A 324 -0.41 -8.32 24.77
C LYS A 324 -1.32 -8.33 23.55
N MET A 325 -1.01 -9.10 22.52
CA MET A 325 -1.84 -9.25 21.31
C MET A 325 -3.25 -9.74 21.66
N SER A 326 -3.36 -10.78 22.48
CA SER A 326 -4.65 -11.31 22.93
C SER A 326 -5.49 -10.28 23.66
N ARG A 327 -4.88 -9.52 24.56
CA ARG A 327 -5.58 -8.47 25.33
C ARG A 327 -6.11 -7.37 24.40
N VAL A 328 -5.31 -6.93 23.44
CA VAL A 328 -5.69 -5.90 22.46
C VAL A 328 -6.82 -6.40 21.56
N SER A 329 -6.66 -7.62 21.00
CA SER A 329 -7.65 -8.20 20.09
C SER A 329 -9.02 -8.38 20.77
N ILE A 330 -9.06 -8.95 21.98
CA ILE A 330 -10.31 -9.19 22.69
C ILE A 330 -11.01 -7.88 23.03
N ARG A 331 -10.27 -6.91 23.57
CA ARG A 331 -10.85 -5.60 23.89
C ARG A 331 -11.39 -4.89 22.66
N MET A 332 -10.68 -4.99 21.52
CA MET A 332 -11.13 -4.40 20.26
C MET A 332 -12.42 -5.05 19.77
N ILE A 333 -12.51 -6.39 19.83
CA ILE A 333 -13.71 -7.14 19.44
C ILE A 333 -14.90 -6.77 20.36
N GLU A 334 -14.71 -6.74 21.68
CA GLU A 334 -15.75 -6.38 22.65
C GLU A 334 -16.32 -4.96 22.40
N GLN A 335 -15.44 -3.98 22.17
CA GLN A 335 -15.88 -2.60 21.90
C GLN A 335 -16.51 -2.45 20.50
N ALA A 336 -16.05 -3.22 19.53
CA ALA A 336 -16.64 -3.26 18.20
C ALA A 336 -18.08 -3.82 18.21
N ASP A 337 -18.39 -4.72 19.13
CA ASP A 337 -19.76 -5.22 19.31
C ASP A 337 -20.73 -4.11 19.76
N ASP A 338 -20.27 -3.15 20.57
CA ASP A 338 -21.08 -1.99 20.96
C ASP A 338 -21.40 -1.10 19.74
N ILE A 339 -20.41 -0.87 18.85
CA ILE A 339 -20.61 -0.15 17.58
C ILE A 339 -21.59 -0.90 16.67
N ARG A 340 -21.45 -2.21 16.58
CA ARG A 340 -22.32 -3.07 15.74
C ARG A 340 -23.76 -3.04 16.23
N ARG A 341 -23.98 -3.14 17.53
CA ARG A 341 -25.31 -3.04 18.16
C ARG A 341 -25.95 -1.67 17.93
N PHE A 342 -25.18 -0.61 18.10
CA PHE A 342 -25.68 0.76 17.86
C PHE A 342 -26.13 0.94 16.40
N ARG A 343 -25.36 0.49 15.43
CA ARG A 343 -25.71 0.60 14.00
C ARG A 343 -26.91 -0.26 13.63
N ALA A 344 -26.97 -1.50 14.10
CA ALA A 344 -28.10 -2.39 13.86
C ALA A 344 -29.43 -1.89 14.46
N GLN A 345 -29.37 -1.05 15.51
CA GLN A 345 -30.53 -0.42 16.12
C GLN A 345 -30.96 0.84 15.38
N LYS A 346 -30.01 1.63 14.86
CA LYS A 346 -30.30 2.85 14.09
C LYS A 346 -31.14 2.56 12.85
N ASP A 347 -30.98 1.37 12.26
CA ASP A 347 -31.75 0.94 11.09
C ASP A 347 -33.17 0.45 11.40
N LYS A 348 -33.50 0.25 12.69
CA LYS A 348 -34.79 -0.36 13.13
C LYS A 348 -35.69 0.54 13.95
N ASP A 349 -35.15 1.50 14.70
CA ASP A 349 -35.95 2.34 15.59
C ASP A 349 -35.22 3.65 15.98
N ALA A 350 -35.86 4.80 15.73
CA ALA A 350 -35.28 6.12 16.08
C ALA A 350 -35.22 6.36 17.61
N ASN A 351 -35.87 5.51 18.44
CA ASN A 351 -35.94 5.59 19.90
C ASN A 351 -35.12 4.51 20.62
N ALA A 352 -34.15 3.91 19.98
CA ALA A 352 -33.42 2.74 20.47
C ALA A 352 -32.55 3.03 21.72
N PHE A 353 -32.46 2.02 22.58
CA PHE A 353 -31.88 1.93 23.92
C PHE A 353 -30.44 2.43 24.11
N PHE A 354 -29.74 2.78 23.06
CA PHE A 354 -28.35 3.23 23.06
C PHE A 354 -28.23 4.55 22.31
N SER A 355 -28.17 5.67 23.05
CA SER A 355 -27.94 6.97 22.40
C SER A 355 -26.51 7.05 21.82
N GLN A 356 -26.33 7.83 20.75
CA GLN A 356 -25.03 8.14 20.16
C GLN A 356 -24.01 8.62 21.23
N ASN A 357 -24.47 9.44 22.16
CA ASN A 357 -23.64 9.96 23.24
C ASN A 357 -23.19 8.88 24.23
N GLN A 358 -24.06 7.91 24.56
CA GLN A 358 -23.67 6.81 25.44
C GLN A 358 -22.60 5.89 24.80
N LEU A 359 -22.71 5.64 23.52
CA LEU A 359 -21.66 4.91 22.79
C LEU A 359 -20.35 5.70 22.78
N ALA A 360 -20.41 7.00 22.45
CA ALA A 360 -19.24 7.86 22.43
C ALA A 360 -18.56 7.96 23.80
N GLU A 361 -19.30 8.05 24.89
CA GLU A 361 -18.78 8.04 26.27
C GLU A 361 -18.05 6.72 26.61
N ARG A 362 -18.60 5.58 26.22
CA ARG A 362 -17.94 4.28 26.42
C ARG A 362 -16.64 4.17 25.63
N LEU A 363 -16.67 4.52 24.34
CA LEU A 363 -15.50 4.49 23.47
C LEU A 363 -14.43 5.47 23.95
N ARG A 364 -14.82 6.68 24.40
CA ARG A 364 -13.92 7.65 25.02
C ARG A 364 -13.25 7.06 26.25
N THR A 365 -14.03 6.48 27.19
CA THR A 365 -13.50 5.88 28.42
C THR A 365 -12.47 4.78 28.08
N HIS A 366 -12.76 3.99 27.06
CA HIS A 366 -11.87 2.95 26.57
C HIS A 366 -10.56 3.52 26.00
N LEU A 367 -10.63 4.57 25.17
CA LEU A 367 -9.46 5.22 24.59
C LEU A 367 -8.57 5.88 25.66
N LEU A 368 -9.19 6.56 26.64
CA LEU A 368 -8.46 7.15 27.78
C LEU A 368 -7.67 6.09 28.56
N GLN A 369 -8.26 4.91 28.79
CA GLN A 369 -7.58 3.82 29.50
C GLN A 369 -6.41 3.22 28.71
N ILE A 370 -6.56 3.05 27.39
CA ILE A 370 -5.52 2.46 26.55
C ILE A 370 -4.32 3.38 26.45
N TYR A 371 -4.56 4.66 26.15
CA TYR A 371 -3.51 5.64 25.88
C TYR A 371 -3.09 6.43 27.13
N ARG A 372 -3.71 6.17 28.29
CA ARG A 372 -3.47 6.88 29.56
C ARG A 372 -3.55 8.39 29.40
N LEU A 373 -4.49 8.85 28.57
CA LEU A 373 -4.70 10.27 28.34
C LEU A 373 -5.39 10.90 29.57
N THR A 374 -4.91 12.08 29.97
CA THR A 374 -5.51 12.90 31.01
C THR A 374 -6.07 14.15 30.34
N LEU A 375 -7.39 14.27 30.28
CA LEU A 375 -8.07 15.37 29.61
C LEU A 375 -8.71 16.33 30.63
N SER A 376 -8.71 17.62 30.30
CA SER A 376 -9.52 18.61 30.99
C SER A 376 -11.01 18.38 30.69
N LYS A 377 -11.90 18.98 31.46
CA LYS A 377 -13.36 18.85 31.25
C LYS A 377 -13.81 19.27 29.84
N GLN A 378 -13.16 20.29 29.25
CA GLN A 378 -13.50 20.74 27.92
C GLN A 378 -12.97 19.80 26.85
N GLN A 379 -11.73 19.29 26.98
CA GLN A 379 -11.18 18.28 26.10
C GLN A 379 -12.00 16.99 26.13
N ASP A 380 -12.45 16.61 27.31
CA ASP A 380 -13.28 15.42 27.53
C ASP A 380 -14.59 15.49 26.73
N LYS A 381 -15.27 16.66 26.80
CA LYS A 381 -16.46 16.93 26.01
C LYS A 381 -16.18 16.91 24.50
N ASN A 382 -15.13 17.63 24.07
CA ASN A 382 -14.73 17.65 22.66
C ASN A 382 -14.45 16.25 22.12
N MET A 383 -13.82 15.37 22.93
CA MET A 383 -13.53 13.99 22.53
C MET A 383 -14.80 13.17 22.32
N ILE A 384 -15.83 13.35 23.16
CA ILE A 384 -17.12 12.68 22.99
C ILE A 384 -17.76 13.10 21.67
N ASP A 385 -17.79 14.41 21.38
CA ASP A 385 -18.38 14.95 20.15
C ASP A 385 -17.63 14.41 18.90
N LEU A 386 -16.30 14.42 18.93
CA LEU A 386 -15.47 13.90 17.82
C LEU A 386 -15.70 12.40 17.58
N ILE A 387 -15.78 11.60 18.64
CA ILE A 387 -16.07 10.16 18.55
C ILE A 387 -17.48 9.94 17.98
N ALA A 388 -18.46 10.70 18.43
CA ALA A 388 -19.83 10.62 17.96
C ALA A 388 -19.93 10.92 16.45
N ASP A 389 -19.29 11.99 15.99
CA ASP A 389 -19.25 12.37 14.58
C ASP A 389 -18.52 11.32 13.73
N ARG A 390 -17.45 10.74 14.24
CA ARG A 390 -16.70 9.71 13.49
C ARG A 390 -17.46 8.40 13.39
N VAL A 391 -18.10 7.94 14.44
CA VAL A 391 -18.89 6.68 14.44
C VAL A 391 -20.12 6.78 13.55
N THR A 392 -20.73 7.97 13.45
CA THR A 392 -21.88 8.22 12.58
C THR A 392 -21.51 8.49 11.12
N GLY A 393 -20.21 8.66 10.81
CA GLY A 393 -19.73 8.96 9.48
C GLY A 393 -19.85 10.43 9.08
N VAL A 394 -20.11 11.33 10.00
CA VAL A 394 -20.13 12.79 9.78
C VAL A 394 -18.72 13.33 9.54
N SER A 395 -17.72 12.78 10.23
CA SER A 395 -16.32 13.14 10.04
C SER A 395 -15.51 12.01 9.37
N SER A 396 -14.50 12.37 8.55
CA SER A 396 -13.52 11.42 8.01
C SER A 396 -12.44 11.10 9.07
N ASP A 397 -11.65 10.04 8.83
CA ASP A 397 -10.47 9.71 9.62
C ASP A 397 -9.44 10.85 9.65
N ALA A 398 -9.19 11.47 8.49
CA ALA A 398 -8.29 12.61 8.38
C ALA A 398 -8.77 13.82 9.21
N LEU A 399 -10.07 14.14 9.15
CA LEU A 399 -10.63 15.23 9.94
C LEU A 399 -10.62 14.89 11.44
N PHE A 400 -10.91 13.65 11.79
CA PHE A 400 -10.84 13.18 13.18
C PHE A 400 -9.41 13.35 13.74
N ASN A 401 -8.39 12.90 13.01
CA ASN A 401 -6.99 13.08 13.39
C ASN A 401 -6.60 14.55 13.53
N GLU A 402 -6.93 15.37 12.54
CA GLU A 402 -6.67 16.81 12.58
C GLU A 402 -7.30 17.48 13.80
N MET A 403 -8.55 17.12 14.12
CA MET A 403 -9.25 17.69 15.28
C MET A 403 -8.64 17.23 16.61
N LEU A 404 -8.08 16.03 16.71
CA LEU A 404 -7.34 15.61 17.92
C LEU A 404 -6.12 16.51 18.19
N MET A 405 -5.48 17.05 17.16
CA MET A 405 -4.32 17.95 17.26
C MET A 405 -4.70 19.41 17.45
N ARG A 406 -5.86 19.84 16.97
CA ARG A 406 -6.30 21.25 17.06
C ARG A 406 -6.49 21.73 18.50
N GLY A 407 -6.44 23.04 18.68
CA GLY A 407 -6.63 23.70 19.97
C GLY A 407 -8.01 23.45 20.57
N VAL A 408 -8.09 23.40 21.89
CA VAL A 408 -9.32 23.09 22.66
C VAL A 408 -10.45 24.08 22.38
N THR A 409 -10.13 25.33 22.16
CA THR A 409 -11.11 26.41 21.89
C THR A 409 -11.83 26.28 20.56
N VAL A 410 -11.29 25.52 19.63
CA VAL A 410 -11.88 25.23 18.32
C VAL A 410 -12.43 23.80 18.21
N GLY A 411 -12.70 23.17 19.36
CA GLY A 411 -13.28 21.83 19.41
C GLY A 411 -12.26 20.68 19.35
N GLY A 412 -10.96 20.98 19.40
CA GLY A 412 -9.89 19.98 19.38
C GLY A 412 -9.43 19.52 20.78
N LEU A 413 -8.39 18.70 20.84
CA LEU A 413 -7.84 18.11 22.07
C LEU A 413 -6.42 18.56 22.38
N SER A 414 -5.73 19.24 21.46
CA SER A 414 -4.31 19.62 21.57
C SER A 414 -3.37 18.44 21.86
N LEU A 415 -3.65 17.27 21.31
CA LEU A 415 -2.75 16.13 21.40
C LEU A 415 -1.52 16.35 20.52
N SER A 416 -0.40 15.72 20.86
CA SER A 416 0.75 15.63 19.96
C SER A 416 0.42 14.81 18.71
N GLU A 417 1.12 15.04 17.60
CA GLU A 417 0.94 14.30 16.34
C GLU A 417 1.00 12.78 16.56
N SER A 418 2.00 12.31 17.32
CA SER A 418 2.15 10.89 17.63
C SER A 418 0.98 10.31 18.44
N GLU A 419 0.41 11.07 19.39
CA GLU A 419 -0.74 10.64 20.16
C GLU A 419 -2.00 10.61 19.29
N ALA A 420 -2.22 11.64 18.49
CA ALA A 420 -3.36 11.73 17.58
C ALA A 420 -3.34 10.58 16.56
N ASP A 421 -2.20 10.29 15.95
CA ASP A 421 -2.03 9.19 14.99
C ASP A 421 -2.30 7.83 15.64
N ASN A 422 -1.78 7.59 16.85
CA ASN A 422 -2.00 6.34 17.55
C ASN A 422 -3.48 6.16 17.94
N VAL A 423 -4.14 7.21 18.42
CA VAL A 423 -5.57 7.18 18.77
C VAL A 423 -6.41 6.95 17.52
N THR A 424 -6.15 7.68 16.44
CA THR A 424 -6.87 7.54 15.16
C THR A 424 -6.70 6.14 14.60
N ARG A 425 -5.47 5.65 14.49
CA ARG A 425 -5.18 4.31 13.98
C ARG A 425 -5.91 3.21 14.74
N TYR A 426 -5.93 3.28 16.05
CA TYR A 426 -6.66 2.31 16.87
C TYR A 426 -8.17 2.43 16.68
N PHE A 427 -8.68 3.67 16.65
CA PHE A 427 -10.09 3.94 16.55
C PHE A 427 -10.67 3.50 15.20
N GLU A 428 -9.94 3.71 14.10
CA GLU A 428 -10.31 3.21 12.77
C GLU A 428 -10.38 1.67 12.72
N LYS A 429 -9.45 0.98 13.39
CA LYS A 429 -9.52 -0.48 13.53
C LYS A 429 -10.75 -0.92 14.30
N LEU A 430 -11.10 -0.19 15.35
CA LEU A 430 -12.28 -0.45 16.15
C LEU A 430 -13.57 -0.29 15.31
N ILE A 431 -13.68 0.80 14.56
CA ILE A 431 -14.78 1.02 13.62
C ILE A 431 -14.85 -0.09 12.58
N ALA A 432 -13.72 -0.48 11.98
CA ALA A 432 -13.66 -1.54 10.98
C ALA A 432 -14.18 -2.89 11.51
N GLN A 433 -13.97 -3.20 12.78
CA GLN A 433 -14.53 -4.41 13.40
C GLN A 433 -16.03 -4.30 13.68
N GLY A 434 -16.56 -3.09 13.90
CA GLY A 434 -17.96 -2.83 14.28
C GLY A 434 -18.92 -2.52 13.12
N VAL A 435 -18.43 -2.43 11.88
CA VAL A 435 -19.22 -2.02 10.70
C VAL A 435 -19.44 -3.20 9.77
N ASP A 436 -20.60 -3.26 9.12
CA ASP A 436 -20.84 -4.14 7.99
C ASP A 436 -20.64 -3.37 6.68
N VAL A 437 -20.06 -4.04 5.69
CA VAL A 437 -19.94 -3.50 4.33
C VAL A 437 -21.26 -3.74 3.63
N SER A 438 -22.02 -2.67 3.42
CA SER A 438 -23.18 -2.75 2.54
C SER A 438 -22.69 -2.79 1.09
N TYR A 439 -22.68 -4.00 0.52
CA TYR A 439 -22.58 -4.10 -0.94
C TYR A 439 -23.89 -3.54 -1.52
N LYS A 440 -23.86 -2.31 -2.01
CA LYS A 440 -24.85 -1.91 -3.01
C LYS A 440 -24.45 -2.63 -4.29
N SER A 441 -25.23 -3.68 -4.62
CA SER A 441 -25.22 -4.40 -5.90
C SER A 441 -25.37 -3.44 -7.08
#